data_9753afe15bd3f5ea2b6e7d28d6816afd
#
_entry.id   9753afe15bd3f5ea2b6e7d28d6816afd
#
_cell.length_a   1.000
_cell.length_b   1.000
_cell.length_c   1.000
_cell.angle_alpha   90.00
_cell.angle_beta   90.00
_cell.angle_gamma   90.00
#
_symmetry.space_group_name_H-M   'P 1'
#
loop_
_entity.id
_entity.type
_entity.pdbx_description
1 polymer ?
#
loop_
_entity_poly.entity_id
_entity_poly.type
_entity_poly.pdbx_seq_one_letter_code
_entity_poly.pdbx_strand_id
1 'polypeptide(L)'
;MKTIEQPMTTPLVATEGSGSPANFSARHQAFRALHEAGCFVIPNPWDVGSARYLQHLGFPALATTSAGFAFSQGLPDSEAAVSIDRSLAHIAEIAAAVALPVNADF
;
A
#
# COMPACT_ATOMS: atom_id res chain seq x y z
N MET A 1 -6.44 13.40 12.28
CA MET A 1 -5.88 12.06 12.19
C MET A 1 -5.55 11.55 13.55
N LYS A 2 -6.38 10.78 14.07
CA LYS A 2 -6.08 10.21 15.35
C LYS A 2 -5.56 8.80 15.28
N THR A 3 -5.41 8.32 14.08
CA THR A 3 -4.97 6.96 13.88
C THR A 3 -3.51 6.74 14.21
N ILE A 4 -2.77 7.80 14.46
CA ILE A 4 -1.36 7.68 14.74
C ILE A 4 -1.08 6.81 15.94
N GLU A 5 -1.92 6.87 16.94
CA GLU A 5 -1.71 6.09 18.14
C GLU A 5 -1.88 4.61 17.93
N GLN A 6 -2.83 4.24 17.10
CA GLN A 6 -3.13 2.84 16.90
C GLN A 6 -2.02 2.07 16.22
N PRO A 7 -1.44 2.59 15.15
CA PRO A 7 -0.34 1.87 14.52
C PRO A 7 0.81 1.64 15.46
N MET A 8 1.00 2.54 16.41
CA MET A 8 2.10 2.41 17.36
C MET A 8 1.92 1.22 18.28
N THR A 9 0.70 0.86 18.56
CA THR A 9 0.43 -0.19 19.52
C THR A 9 0.32 -1.56 18.90
N THR A 10 0.10 -1.63 17.58
CA THR A 10 -0.15 -2.91 16.93
C THR A 10 0.68 -3.15 15.69
N PRO A 11 1.91 -2.66 15.62
CA PRO A 11 2.66 -2.76 14.37
C PRO A 11 2.96 -4.18 13.95
N LEU A 12 3.17 -5.05 14.92
CA LEU A 12 3.55 -6.42 14.60
C LEU A 12 2.38 -7.28 14.19
N VAL A 13 1.22 -6.87 14.62
CA VAL A 13 0.03 -7.65 14.37
C VAL A 13 -0.47 -7.47 12.97
N ALA A 14 -0.09 -6.38 12.34
CA ALA A 14 -0.61 -6.04 11.04
C ALA A 14 -0.38 -7.12 10.00
N THR A 15 0.68 -7.91 10.16
CA THR A 15 0.99 -8.92 9.16
C THR A 15 0.00 -10.06 9.16
N GLU A 16 -0.66 -10.29 10.26
CA GLU A 16 -1.54 -11.43 10.36
C GLU A 16 -2.76 -11.35 9.49
N GLY A 17 -3.31 -10.17 9.39
CA GLY A 17 -4.54 -10.03 8.66
C GLY A 17 -4.35 -9.79 7.18
N SER A 18 -3.13 -9.56 6.73
CA SER A 18 -2.92 -9.11 5.36
C SER A 18 -3.28 -10.15 4.31
N GLY A 19 -3.20 -11.42 4.63
CA GLY A 19 -3.54 -12.47 3.69
C GLY A 19 -4.95 -13.02 3.83
N SER A 20 -5.74 -12.49 4.74
CA SER A 20 -7.07 -13.01 5.03
C SER A 20 -8.09 -12.49 4.02
N PRO A 21 -8.95 -13.35 3.45
CA PRO A 21 -10.03 -12.87 2.60
C PRO A 21 -10.93 -11.86 3.27
N ALA A 22 -11.22 -12.04 4.56
CA ALA A 22 -12.04 -11.10 5.30
C ALA A 22 -11.35 -9.75 5.41
N ASN A 23 -10.03 -9.76 5.60
CA ASN A 23 -9.26 -8.54 5.68
C ASN A 23 -9.27 -7.79 4.34
N PHE A 24 -9.12 -8.50 3.25
CA PHE A 24 -9.19 -7.88 1.92
C PHE A 24 -10.58 -7.30 1.65
N SER A 25 -11.63 -8.00 2.05
CA SER A 25 -12.98 -7.48 1.89
C SER A 25 -13.17 -6.17 2.65
N ALA A 26 -12.69 -6.12 3.88
CA ALA A 26 -12.76 -4.90 4.68
C ALA A 26 -11.96 -3.75 4.06
N ARG A 27 -10.79 -4.07 3.50
CA ARG A 27 -9.98 -3.05 2.84
C ARG A 27 -10.67 -2.50 1.60
N HIS A 28 -11.30 -3.38 0.81
CA HIS A 28 -12.03 -2.94 -0.38
C HIS A 28 -13.18 -2.03 -0.01
N GLN A 29 -13.89 -2.37 1.05
CA GLN A 29 -14.99 -1.54 1.51
C GLN A 29 -14.50 -0.19 2.01
N ALA A 30 -13.40 -0.19 2.76
CA ALA A 30 -12.82 1.05 3.26
C ALA A 30 -12.38 1.95 2.12
N PHE A 31 -11.74 1.36 1.10
CA PHE A 31 -11.29 2.14 -0.05
C PHE A 31 -12.47 2.74 -0.80
N ARG A 32 -13.51 1.94 -0.99
CA ARG A 32 -14.72 2.43 -1.66
C ARG A 32 -15.35 3.58 -0.88
N ALA A 33 -15.41 3.45 0.44
CA ALA A 33 -16.01 4.48 1.29
C ALA A 33 -15.28 5.81 1.20
N LEU A 34 -13.96 5.78 0.98
CA LEU A 34 -13.18 7.01 0.84
C LEU A 34 -13.61 7.85 -0.36
N HIS A 35 -14.25 7.23 -1.34
CA HIS A 35 -14.68 7.92 -2.56
C HIS A 35 -16.07 8.51 -2.45
N GLU A 36 -16.77 8.31 -1.34
CA GLU A 36 -18.17 8.72 -1.24
C GLU A 36 -18.33 10.20 -1.01
N ALA A 37 -17.39 10.86 -0.36
CA ALA A 37 -17.51 12.28 -0.07
C ALA A 37 -16.14 12.89 0.10
N GLY A 38 -16.01 14.17 -0.33
CA GLY A 38 -14.78 14.90 -0.16
C GLY A 38 -13.65 14.39 -1.02
N CYS A 39 -12.44 14.64 -0.59
CA CYS A 39 -11.25 14.12 -1.25
C CYS A 39 -10.28 13.59 -0.21
N PHE A 40 -9.36 12.75 -0.63
CA PHE A 40 -8.36 12.21 0.27
C PHE A 40 -7.03 12.07 -0.46
N VAL A 41 -5.95 12.04 0.31
CA VAL A 41 -4.61 11.90 -0.24
C VAL A 41 -4.26 10.43 -0.27
N ILE A 42 -3.76 9.98 -1.42
CA ILE A 42 -3.33 8.60 -1.59
C ILE A 42 -1.87 8.60 -2.02
N PRO A 43 -0.94 8.51 -1.07
CA PRO A 43 0.49 8.58 -1.39
C PRO A 43 1.00 7.29 -2.01
N ASN A 44 2.16 7.42 -2.67
CA ASN A 44 2.77 6.32 -3.42
C ASN A 44 4.06 5.85 -2.74
N PRO A 45 4.03 4.80 -1.95
CA PRO A 45 5.27 4.25 -1.40
C PRO A 45 6.05 3.51 -2.48
N TRP A 46 7.38 3.57 -2.37
CA TRP A 46 8.26 2.88 -3.30
C TRP A 46 8.66 1.50 -2.80
N ASP A 47 8.56 1.25 -1.49
CA ASP A 47 8.98 0.01 -0.88
C ASP A 47 8.20 -0.23 0.41
N VAL A 48 8.50 -1.36 1.06
CA VAL A 48 7.83 -1.74 2.30
C VAL A 48 8.10 -0.71 3.40
N GLY A 49 9.32 -0.21 3.47
CA GLY A 49 9.67 0.76 4.52
C GLY A 49 8.86 2.03 4.41
N SER A 50 8.80 2.61 3.20
CA SER A 50 8.03 3.83 3.00
C SER A 50 6.54 3.56 3.16
N ALA A 51 6.05 2.38 2.78
CA ALA A 51 4.64 2.04 2.97
C ALA A 51 4.27 2.03 4.45
N ARG A 52 5.10 1.40 5.27
CA ARG A 52 4.85 1.36 6.71
C ARG A 52 4.93 2.73 7.34
N TYR A 53 5.86 3.54 6.87
CA TYR A 53 5.99 4.90 7.38
C TYR A 53 4.75 5.73 7.05
N LEU A 54 4.25 5.62 5.82
CA LEU A 54 3.04 6.34 5.42
C LEU A 54 1.82 5.87 6.21
N GLN A 55 1.72 4.57 6.49
CA GLN A 55 0.66 4.07 7.34
C GLN A 55 0.76 4.69 8.74
N HIS A 56 1.97 4.75 9.26
CA HIS A 56 2.21 5.34 10.59
C HIS A 56 1.78 6.81 10.62
N LEU A 57 2.00 7.53 9.53
CA LEU A 57 1.60 8.94 9.45
C LEU A 57 0.09 9.14 9.38
N GLY A 58 -0.68 8.07 9.17
CA GLY A 58 -2.13 8.13 9.23
C GLY A 58 -2.83 8.31 7.90
N PHE A 59 -2.15 8.08 6.78
CA PHE A 59 -2.83 8.14 5.49
C PHE A 59 -3.86 7.02 5.40
N PRO A 60 -5.02 7.29 4.76
CA PRO A 60 -6.11 6.31 4.75
C PRO A 60 -5.96 5.20 3.73
N ALA A 61 -5.10 5.37 2.74
CA ALA A 61 -4.89 4.39 1.69
C ALA A 61 -3.56 4.68 1.00
N LEU A 62 -3.04 3.70 0.29
CA LEU A 62 -1.81 3.83 -0.48
C LEU A 62 -2.07 3.40 -1.91
N ALA A 63 -1.24 3.88 -2.83
CA ALA A 63 -1.25 3.39 -4.20
C ALA A 63 0.19 3.02 -4.59
N THR A 64 0.37 1.86 -5.18
CA THR A 64 1.70 1.50 -5.67
C THR A 64 2.05 2.34 -6.87
N THR A 65 3.34 2.37 -7.23
CA THR A 65 3.81 3.15 -8.36
C THR A 65 4.83 2.36 -9.14
N SER A 66 4.52 2.10 -10.41
CA SER A 66 5.43 1.36 -11.27
C SER A 66 6.73 2.14 -11.50
N ALA A 67 6.61 3.45 -11.68
CA ALA A 67 7.77 4.30 -11.87
C ALA A 67 8.66 4.32 -10.63
N GLY A 68 8.06 4.50 -9.45
CA GLY A 68 8.82 4.53 -8.22
C GLY A 68 9.54 3.22 -7.97
N PHE A 69 8.88 2.10 -8.26
CA PHE A 69 9.54 0.80 -8.12
C PHE A 69 10.71 0.67 -9.09
N ALA A 70 10.49 0.97 -10.37
CA ALA A 70 11.56 0.88 -11.37
C ALA A 70 12.75 1.74 -10.97
N PHE A 71 12.49 2.98 -10.58
CA PHE A 71 13.56 3.90 -10.21
C PHE A 71 14.31 3.43 -8.98
N SER A 72 13.64 2.81 -8.03
CA SER A 72 14.30 2.27 -6.84
C SER A 72 15.25 1.13 -7.20
N GLN A 73 15.04 0.50 -8.34
CA GLN A 73 15.89 -0.58 -8.84
C GLN A 73 16.94 -0.07 -9.84
N GLY A 74 16.96 1.24 -10.07
CA GLY A 74 17.87 1.83 -11.04
C GLY A 74 17.48 1.54 -12.48
N LEU A 75 16.19 1.35 -12.74
CA LEU A 75 15.70 0.96 -14.06
C LEU A 75 14.71 1.99 -14.58
N PRO A 76 14.56 2.09 -15.91
CA PRO A 76 13.49 2.92 -16.46
C PRO A 76 12.13 2.27 -16.25
N ASP A 77 11.10 3.11 -16.25
CA ASP A 77 9.72 2.64 -16.10
C ASP A 77 9.24 2.12 -17.45
N SER A 78 9.51 0.85 -17.72
CA SER A 78 9.09 0.22 -18.97
C SER A 78 8.89 -1.27 -18.75
N GLU A 79 8.05 -1.86 -19.59
CA GLU A 79 7.78 -3.29 -19.51
C GLU A 79 9.02 -4.11 -19.85
N ALA A 80 9.91 -3.54 -20.66
CA ALA A 80 11.14 -4.23 -21.01
C ALA A 80 12.12 -4.30 -19.83
N ALA A 81 12.09 -3.29 -18.96
CA ALA A 81 13.04 -3.22 -17.85
C ALA A 81 12.53 -3.93 -16.60
N VAL A 82 11.22 -3.87 -16.35
CA VAL A 82 10.62 -4.47 -15.16
C VAL A 82 9.54 -5.43 -15.60
N SER A 83 9.72 -6.71 -15.33
CA SER A 83 8.74 -7.72 -15.74
C SER A 83 7.46 -7.62 -14.94
N ILE A 84 6.40 -8.17 -15.50
CA ILE A 84 5.10 -8.24 -14.83
C ILE A 84 5.25 -8.99 -13.51
N ASP A 85 6.01 -10.08 -13.51
CA ASP A 85 6.16 -10.89 -12.29
C ASP A 85 6.83 -10.09 -11.19
N ARG A 86 7.84 -9.28 -11.52
CA ARG A 86 8.48 -8.43 -10.50
C ARG A 86 7.53 -7.38 -9.99
N SER A 87 6.73 -6.80 -10.87
CA SER A 87 5.75 -5.79 -10.47
C SER A 87 4.70 -6.38 -9.55
N LEU A 88 4.20 -7.55 -9.86
CA LEU A 88 3.21 -8.22 -9.03
C LEU A 88 3.78 -8.59 -7.66
N ALA A 89 5.02 -9.07 -7.63
CA ALA A 89 5.68 -9.38 -6.36
C ALA A 89 5.84 -8.15 -5.50
N HIS A 90 6.19 -7.02 -6.10
CA HIS A 90 6.35 -5.76 -5.39
C HIS A 90 5.01 -5.29 -4.80
N ILE A 91 3.94 -5.36 -5.61
CA ILE A 91 2.61 -4.99 -5.15
C ILE A 91 2.20 -5.87 -3.96
N ALA A 92 2.45 -7.17 -4.08
CA ALA A 92 2.12 -8.12 -3.02
C ALA A 92 2.87 -7.82 -1.72
N GLU A 93 4.17 -7.47 -1.83
CA GLU A 93 4.96 -7.10 -0.67
C GLU A 93 4.37 -5.90 0.05
N ILE A 94 4.03 -4.87 -0.70
CA ILE A 94 3.49 -3.66 -0.10
C ILE A 94 2.15 -3.93 0.54
N ALA A 95 1.27 -4.65 -0.16
CA ALA A 95 -0.04 -4.97 0.37
C ALA A 95 0.03 -5.80 1.65
N ALA A 96 1.02 -6.69 1.73
CA ALA A 96 1.21 -7.52 2.92
C ALA A 96 1.81 -6.74 4.09
N ALA A 97 2.51 -5.65 3.81
CA ALA A 97 3.24 -4.90 4.82
C ALA A 97 2.37 -3.94 5.63
N VAL A 98 1.17 -3.62 5.13
CA VAL A 98 0.29 -2.62 5.75
C VAL A 98 -1.11 -3.19 5.89
N ALA A 99 -1.90 -2.54 6.74
CA ALA A 99 -3.31 -2.89 6.92
C ALA A 99 -4.22 -2.02 6.07
N LEU A 100 -3.70 -0.97 5.47
CA LEU A 100 -4.47 -0.03 4.66
C LEU A 100 -4.89 -0.62 3.33
N PRO A 101 -5.95 -0.06 2.73
CA PRO A 101 -6.23 -0.35 1.32
C PRO A 101 -5.04 0.06 0.46
N VAL A 102 -4.70 -0.77 -0.51
CA VAL A 102 -3.62 -0.51 -1.45
C VAL A 102 -4.18 -0.61 -2.86
N ASN A 103 -4.10 0.49 -3.59
CA ASN A 103 -4.52 0.53 -4.99
C ASN A 103 -3.29 0.20 -5.84
N ALA A 104 -3.42 -0.79 -6.70
CA ALA A 104 -2.27 -1.23 -7.49
C ALA A 104 -2.21 -0.47 -8.82
N ASP A 105 -1.05 0.12 -9.08
CA ASP A 105 -0.72 0.71 -10.36
C ASP A 105 -0.05 -0.38 -11.19
N PHE A 106 -0.77 -0.90 -12.15
CA PHE A 106 -0.30 -2.10 -12.83
C PHE A 106 -0.47 -2.07 -14.35
#